data_cbc78b292b92f62274909764f998be62
#
_entry.id   cbc78b292b92f62274909764f998be62
#
_cell.length_a   1.000
_cell.length_b   1.000
_cell.length_c   1.000
_cell.angle_alpha   90.00
_cell.angle_beta   90.00
_cell.angle_gamma   90.00
#
_symmetry.space_group_name_H-M   'P 1'
#
loop_
_entity.id
_entity.type
_entity.pdbx_description
1 polymer ?
#
loop_
_entity_poly.entity_id
_entity_poly.type
_entity_poly.pdbx_seq_one_letter_code
_entity_poly.pdbx_strand_id
1 'polypeptide(L)'
;MWRFGICAGEDTRINRSMIHFGRCRTDVHKDVMPPAGRKGTFDGRYGCRKCFCVTFDKSNKTAVSGESFLNIAITGVNKNYVPCLALVLESGVRNMTMKRTISGMIGTGSLAHNRRDFIAENVDPDRVQLNICYRNENLKEVYKELFDDATERYNVGKRKDRQIANYYEKIRQGKQEKLFHEVIFQIGNREDMAVGTLEGNLAVKVLDEYMKDFQKRNPTLRVFSCYLHQDEATPHLHIDFVPYVTNWKGKGMDTRVSLKQALKSLGFQGGNKHDTELNQWINHEKEVLAEIAKQHGIEWEQKGTHEEHLDVYNFKKKER
;
A
#
# COMPACT_ATOMS: atom_id res chain seq x y z
N MET A 1 -28.50 -5.52 28.85
CA MET A 1 -28.66 -5.47 27.39
C MET A 1 -28.71 -3.99 26.99
N TRP A 2 -27.70 -3.49 26.24
CA TRP A 2 -27.64 -2.08 25.86
C TRP A 2 -28.41 -1.93 24.53
N ARG A 3 -29.47 -1.13 24.52
CA ARG A 3 -30.08 -0.71 23.25
C ARG A 3 -29.64 0.72 22.95
N PHE A 4 -29.04 0.94 21.81
CA PHE A 4 -28.73 2.25 21.29
C PHE A 4 -29.92 2.72 20.44
N GLY A 5 -30.50 3.85 20.79
CA GLY A 5 -31.51 4.52 19.99
C GLY A 5 -30.85 5.63 19.17
N ILE A 6 -31.07 5.62 17.87
CA ILE A 6 -30.66 6.71 16.96
C ILE A 6 -31.91 7.54 16.69
N CYS A 7 -31.92 8.79 17.16
CA CYS A 7 -32.92 9.78 16.77
C CYS A 7 -32.28 10.69 15.73
N ALA A 8 -32.72 10.60 14.49
CA ALA A 8 -32.31 11.53 13.43
C ALA A 8 -33.35 12.64 13.31
N GLY A 9 -32.94 13.89 13.45
CA GLY A 9 -33.75 15.08 13.19
C GLY A 9 -33.11 15.89 12.08
N GLU A 10 -33.88 16.31 11.07
CA GLU A 10 -33.42 17.25 10.05
C GLU A 10 -33.91 18.66 10.39
N ASP A 11 -32.97 19.59 10.56
CA ASP A 11 -33.28 21.01 10.59
C ASP A 11 -33.05 21.58 9.18
N THR A 12 -34.16 21.78 8.46
CA THR A 12 -34.18 22.26 7.06
C THR A 12 -33.68 23.70 6.91
N ARG A 13 -33.43 24.44 8.01
CA ARG A 13 -32.97 25.85 7.95
C ARG A 13 -31.45 25.99 8.04
N ILE A 14 -30.71 24.99 8.50
CA ILE A 14 -29.26 25.07 8.71
C ILE A 14 -28.56 23.87 8.07
N ASN A 15 -28.99 23.31 7.04
CA ASN A 15 -28.32 22.21 6.28
C ASN A 15 -27.39 21.30 7.14
N ARG A 16 -27.81 21.01 8.38
CA ARG A 16 -27.07 20.22 9.38
C ARG A 16 -27.96 19.08 9.89
N SER A 17 -27.40 17.87 9.93
CA SER A 17 -28.05 16.73 10.57
C SER A 17 -27.41 16.48 11.94
N MET A 18 -28.25 16.33 12.98
CA MET A 18 -27.81 16.01 14.32
C MET A 18 -28.12 14.55 14.64
N ILE A 19 -27.13 13.83 15.14
CA ILE A 19 -27.30 12.46 15.65
C ILE A 19 -27.00 12.48 17.14
N HIS A 20 -27.99 12.10 17.93
CA HIS A 20 -27.86 12.01 19.38
C HIS A 20 -27.55 10.56 19.79
N PHE A 21 -26.47 10.40 20.55
CA PHE A 21 -26.13 9.13 21.20
C PHE A 21 -26.34 9.26 22.70
N GLY A 22 -27.22 8.45 23.28
CA GLY A 22 -27.48 8.47 24.71
C GLY A 22 -28.13 7.18 25.20
N ARG A 23 -28.05 6.95 26.50
CA ARG A 23 -28.74 5.85 27.17
C ARG A 23 -30.22 6.23 27.31
N CYS A 24 -31.10 5.71 26.42
CA CYS A 24 -32.54 5.82 26.66
C CYS A 24 -32.95 4.78 27.69
N ARG A 25 -33.47 5.25 28.85
CA ARG A 25 -34.35 4.43 29.69
C ARG A 25 -35.69 4.33 28.96
N THR A 26 -36.28 3.16 28.96
CA THR A 26 -37.54 2.80 28.28
C THR A 26 -38.79 3.45 28.88
N ASP A 27 -38.65 4.38 29.81
CA ASP A 27 -39.75 5.15 30.35
C ASP A 27 -39.81 6.53 29.71
N VAL A 28 -40.15 6.55 28.45
CA VAL A 28 -40.53 7.79 27.76
C VAL A 28 -42.02 7.99 28.01
N HIS A 29 -42.32 8.86 28.93
CA HIS A 29 -43.63 9.53 28.94
C HIS A 29 -43.89 10.06 27.52
N LYS A 30 -45.03 9.67 26.98
CA LYS A 30 -45.62 10.25 25.77
C LYS A 30 -46.14 11.64 26.13
N ASP A 31 -45.25 12.62 26.32
CA ASP A 31 -45.68 13.97 26.55
C ASP A 31 -44.93 14.94 25.67
N VAL A 32 -45.70 15.42 24.73
CA VAL A 32 -45.73 16.78 24.22
C VAL A 32 -44.64 17.19 23.28
N MET A 33 -44.90 16.94 22.00
CA MET A 33 -44.52 17.92 20.97
C MET A 33 -45.45 19.12 21.11
N PRO A 34 -44.96 20.36 21.29
CA PRO A 34 -45.80 21.55 21.18
C PRO A 34 -46.27 21.73 19.73
N PRO A 35 -47.49 22.23 19.52
CA PRO A 35 -48.05 22.44 18.19
C PRO A 35 -47.21 23.46 17.42
N ALA A 36 -47.01 23.20 16.14
CA ALA A 36 -46.30 24.06 15.21
C ALA A 36 -46.92 25.48 15.21
N GLY A 37 -46.18 26.47 15.73
CA GLY A 37 -46.67 27.83 15.63
C GLY A 37 -46.14 28.89 16.61
N ARG A 38 -45.16 28.62 17.47
CA ARG A 38 -44.55 29.68 18.26
C ARG A 38 -43.05 29.79 18.02
N LYS A 39 -42.62 30.98 17.64
CA LYS A 39 -41.22 31.39 17.61
C LYS A 39 -40.69 31.43 19.05
N GLY A 40 -40.11 30.33 19.50
CA GLY A 40 -39.36 30.28 20.76
C GLY A 40 -37.90 30.02 20.43
N THR A 41 -37.02 30.92 20.87
CA THR A 41 -35.58 30.68 20.90
C THR A 41 -35.33 29.42 21.71
N PHE A 42 -34.73 28.41 21.08
CA PHE A 42 -34.37 27.16 21.75
C PHE A 42 -33.18 27.45 22.66
N ASP A 43 -33.46 27.72 23.92
CA ASP A 43 -32.46 27.84 24.96
C ASP A 43 -32.00 26.42 25.31
N GLY A 44 -30.74 26.13 25.05
CA GLY A 44 -30.09 24.80 25.10
C GLY A 44 -30.02 24.13 26.47
N ARG A 45 -31.05 24.22 27.31
CA ARG A 45 -31.08 23.72 28.69
C ARG A 45 -31.89 22.46 28.95
N TYR A 46 -32.18 21.67 27.93
CA TYR A 46 -32.56 20.27 28.12
C TYR A 46 -31.34 19.36 28.00
N GLY A 47 -30.42 19.53 28.93
CA GLY A 47 -29.20 18.74 28.99
C GLY A 47 -29.45 17.43 29.72
N CYS A 48 -29.63 16.35 29.03
CA CYS A 48 -29.20 15.07 29.58
C CYS A 48 -27.69 15.13 29.76
N ARG A 49 -27.22 15.21 31.02
CA ARG A 49 -25.76 15.35 31.36
C ARG A 49 -24.87 14.23 30.82
N LYS A 50 -25.40 13.32 30.02
CA LYS A 50 -24.72 12.13 29.45
C LYS A 50 -24.97 11.90 27.97
N CYS A 51 -25.56 12.84 27.23
CA CYS A 51 -25.75 12.74 25.79
C CYS A 51 -24.68 13.50 25.03
N PHE A 52 -24.17 12.91 23.94
CA PHE A 52 -23.27 13.55 22.98
C PHE A 52 -24.05 13.99 21.78
N CYS A 53 -23.78 15.18 21.31
CA CYS A 53 -24.30 15.69 20.06
C CYS A 53 -23.16 15.73 19.05
N VAL A 54 -23.30 15.00 17.95
CA VAL A 54 -22.41 15.10 16.78
C VAL A 54 -23.16 15.88 15.72
N THR A 55 -22.64 17.05 15.34
CA THR A 55 -23.21 17.86 14.26
C THR A 55 -22.43 17.57 12.97
N PHE A 56 -23.17 17.24 11.91
CA PHE A 56 -22.64 17.06 10.57
C PHE A 56 -22.91 18.34 9.78
N ASP A 57 -21.86 18.94 9.23
CA ASP A 57 -21.99 20.10 8.35
C ASP A 57 -22.07 19.60 6.89
N LYS A 58 -23.24 19.72 6.29
CA LYS A 58 -23.49 19.35 4.90
C LYS A 58 -22.99 20.40 3.90
N SER A 59 -22.50 21.56 4.35
CA SER A 59 -22.12 22.68 3.48
C SER A 59 -20.73 22.53 2.85
N ASN A 60 -19.85 21.66 3.39
CA ASN A 60 -18.52 21.41 2.85
C ASN A 60 -18.51 20.15 1.95
N LYS A 61 -19.21 20.24 0.83
CA LYS A 61 -19.08 19.27 -0.26
C LYS A 61 -17.92 19.70 -1.15
N THR A 62 -16.76 19.15 -0.93
CA THR A 62 -15.75 19.09 -1.99
C THR A 62 -16.18 17.99 -2.95
N ALA A 63 -16.81 18.41 -4.04
CA ALA A 63 -17.14 17.53 -5.14
C ALA A 63 -15.84 17.19 -5.89
N VAL A 64 -15.27 16.02 -5.60
CA VAL A 64 -14.28 15.40 -6.45
C VAL A 64 -14.91 14.09 -6.91
N SER A 65 -15.19 14.01 -8.21
CA SER A 65 -15.61 12.79 -8.92
C SER A 65 -16.76 11.96 -8.31
N GLY A 66 -17.90 12.59 -8.00
CA GLY A 66 -19.15 11.86 -7.75
C GLY A 66 -19.34 11.30 -6.34
N GLU A 67 -18.39 11.39 -5.44
CA GLU A 67 -18.50 10.93 -4.06
C GLU A 67 -18.46 12.09 -3.07
N SER A 68 -19.45 12.16 -2.18
CA SER A 68 -19.53 13.21 -1.16
C SER A 68 -18.81 12.73 0.11
N PHE A 69 -17.66 13.30 0.44
CA PHE A 69 -17.02 13.10 1.75
C PHE A 69 -17.72 13.95 2.81
N LEU A 70 -18.06 13.33 3.93
CA LEU A 70 -18.66 14.00 5.07
C LEU A 70 -17.55 14.45 6.03
N ASN A 71 -17.30 15.77 6.11
CA ASN A 71 -16.40 16.31 7.12
C ASN A 71 -17.09 16.31 8.48
N ILE A 72 -16.57 15.51 9.42
CA ILE A 72 -17.08 15.41 10.78
C ILE A 72 -16.29 16.35 11.69
N ALA A 73 -16.91 17.44 12.12
CA ALA A 73 -16.35 18.31 13.14
C ALA A 73 -16.81 17.82 14.52
N ILE A 74 -15.90 17.32 15.35
CA ILE A 74 -16.19 16.85 16.70
C ILE A 74 -15.85 17.98 17.68
N THR A 75 -16.87 18.59 18.30
CA THR A 75 -16.69 19.61 19.32
C THR A 75 -17.21 19.11 20.66
N GLY A 76 -16.45 19.33 21.74
CA GLY A 76 -16.91 19.02 23.11
C GLY A 76 -16.79 17.56 23.56
N VAL A 77 -15.90 16.77 22.97
CA VAL A 77 -15.74 15.34 23.34
C VAL A 77 -15.02 15.19 24.67
N ASN A 78 -15.63 14.48 25.60
CA ASN A 78 -14.96 14.05 26.83
C ASN A 78 -13.97 12.93 26.52
N LYS A 79 -12.69 13.08 26.95
CA LYS A 79 -11.58 12.16 26.68
C LYS A 79 -11.87 10.68 27.00
N ASN A 80 -12.78 10.42 27.94
CA ASN A 80 -13.14 9.05 28.35
C ASN A 80 -14.02 8.29 27.32
N TYR A 81 -14.51 8.96 26.27
CA TYR A 81 -15.40 8.38 25.26
C TYR A 81 -14.78 8.32 23.85
N VAL A 82 -13.54 8.82 23.72
CA VAL A 82 -12.79 8.75 22.45
C VAL A 82 -12.69 7.31 21.89
N PRO A 83 -12.46 6.26 22.70
CA PRO A 83 -12.41 4.89 22.19
C PRO A 83 -13.72 4.40 21.57
N CYS A 84 -14.87 4.78 22.17
CA CYS A 84 -16.18 4.38 21.60
C CYS A 84 -16.50 5.10 20.30
N LEU A 85 -16.08 6.35 20.15
CA LEU A 85 -16.28 7.11 18.93
C LEU A 85 -15.39 6.59 17.80
N ALA A 86 -14.14 6.24 18.11
CA ALA A 86 -13.23 5.60 17.18
C ALA A 86 -13.79 4.26 16.66
N LEU A 87 -14.34 3.42 17.53
CA LEU A 87 -14.99 2.15 17.16
C LEU A 87 -16.20 2.33 16.24
N VAL A 88 -17.01 3.38 16.45
CA VAL A 88 -18.18 3.67 15.59
C VAL A 88 -17.72 4.22 14.23
N LEU A 89 -16.71 5.07 14.20
CA LEU A 89 -16.12 5.59 12.97
C LEU A 89 -15.44 4.46 12.18
N GLU A 90 -14.68 3.60 12.85
CA GLU A 90 -14.08 2.41 12.22
C GLU A 90 -15.13 1.44 11.67
N SER A 91 -16.25 1.21 12.37
CA SER A 91 -17.33 0.34 11.88
C SER A 91 -18.12 0.97 10.72
N GLY A 92 -18.26 2.30 10.69
CA GLY A 92 -18.91 3.02 9.58
C GLY A 92 -18.05 3.09 8.32
N VAL A 93 -16.72 3.23 8.47
CA VAL A 93 -15.76 3.24 7.35
C VAL A 93 -15.57 1.84 6.75
N ARG A 94 -15.72 0.77 7.54
CA ARG A 94 -15.59 -0.62 7.04
C ARG A 94 -16.58 -1.01 5.95
N ASN A 95 -17.65 -0.24 5.72
CA ASN A 95 -18.65 -0.53 4.69
C ASN A 95 -18.51 0.30 3.40
N MET A 96 -17.53 1.20 3.31
CA MET A 96 -17.26 1.94 2.07
C MET A 96 -16.11 1.28 1.33
N THR A 97 -16.43 0.51 0.30
CA THR A 97 -15.42 -0.03 -0.62
C THR A 97 -14.97 1.08 -1.56
N MET A 98 -13.66 1.27 -1.68
CA MET A 98 -13.03 2.20 -2.62
C MET A 98 -12.45 1.42 -3.79
N LYS A 99 -12.73 1.83 -5.03
CA LYS A 99 -12.08 1.25 -6.21
C LYS A 99 -10.75 1.94 -6.47
N ARG A 100 -9.66 1.18 -6.53
CA ARG A 100 -8.31 1.68 -6.80
C ARG A 100 -7.56 0.76 -7.75
N THR A 101 -6.72 1.34 -8.58
CA THR A 101 -5.79 0.56 -9.41
C THR A 101 -4.68 -0.05 -8.55
N ILE A 102 -4.16 -1.19 -8.97
CA ILE A 102 -2.94 -1.79 -8.42
C ILE A 102 -1.95 -1.93 -9.54
N SER A 103 -0.79 -1.28 -9.40
CA SER A 103 0.31 -1.40 -10.34
C SER A 103 1.43 -2.26 -9.76
N GLY A 104 2.03 -3.08 -10.62
CA GLY A 104 3.26 -3.81 -10.36
C GLY A 104 4.13 -3.64 -11.58
N MET A 105 5.31 -3.03 -11.43
CA MET A 105 6.18 -2.70 -12.55
C MET A 105 7.62 -3.06 -12.27
N ILE A 106 8.41 -3.28 -13.33
CA ILE A 106 9.85 -3.49 -13.20
C ILE A 106 10.52 -2.14 -13.04
N GLY A 107 11.26 -1.98 -11.94
CA GLY A 107 12.06 -0.81 -11.69
C GLY A 107 13.40 -0.81 -12.42
N THR A 108 14.08 0.32 -12.34
CA THR A 108 15.40 0.50 -12.94
C THR A 108 16.54 -0.06 -12.07
N GLY A 109 16.27 -0.35 -10.79
CA GLY A 109 17.25 -0.85 -9.83
C GLY A 109 18.20 0.24 -9.32
N SER A 110 17.71 1.45 -9.10
CA SER A 110 18.52 2.54 -8.57
C SER A 110 18.59 2.47 -7.04
N LEU A 111 19.53 1.69 -6.50
CA LEU A 111 19.74 1.55 -5.06
C LEU A 111 20.02 2.89 -4.35
N ALA A 112 20.71 3.81 -5.03
CA ALA A 112 21.01 5.14 -4.49
C ALA A 112 19.71 5.98 -4.34
N HIS A 113 18.77 5.87 -5.30
CA HIS A 113 17.45 6.48 -5.19
C HIS A 113 16.63 5.84 -4.05
N ASN A 114 16.60 4.51 -3.99
CA ASN A 114 15.81 3.77 -3.00
C ASN A 114 16.27 4.09 -1.56
N ARG A 115 17.59 4.25 -1.35
CA ARG A 115 18.18 4.62 -0.06
C ARG A 115 18.12 6.11 0.27
N ARG A 116 17.72 6.95 -0.71
CA ARG A 116 17.82 8.41 -0.58
C ARG A 116 19.26 8.89 -0.37
N ASP A 117 20.24 8.26 -1.05
CA ASP A 117 21.64 8.73 -1.06
C ASP A 117 21.74 10.13 -1.71
N PHE A 118 20.74 10.53 -2.46
CA PHE A 118 20.50 11.87 -2.98
C PHE A 118 19.01 12.19 -3.00
N ILE A 119 18.65 13.45 -2.95
CA ILE A 119 17.26 13.93 -3.05
C ILE A 119 16.96 14.26 -4.51
N ALA A 120 16.05 13.48 -5.12
CA ALA A 120 15.57 13.76 -6.48
C ALA A 120 14.51 14.88 -6.45
N GLU A 121 14.24 15.50 -7.59
CA GLU A 121 13.31 16.64 -7.72
C GLU A 121 11.87 16.33 -7.25
N ASN A 122 11.44 15.08 -7.37
CA ASN A 122 10.10 14.60 -7.00
C ASN A 122 9.99 14.12 -5.54
N VAL A 123 11.09 14.19 -4.77
CA VAL A 123 11.17 13.78 -3.37
C VAL A 123 10.98 14.98 -2.46
N ASP A 124 10.07 14.87 -1.51
CA ASP A 124 9.86 15.85 -0.44
C ASP A 124 10.86 15.57 0.69
N PRO A 125 11.87 16.43 0.89
CA PRO A 125 12.91 16.20 1.89
C PRO A 125 12.37 16.18 3.33
N ASP A 126 11.26 16.87 3.59
CA ASP A 126 10.62 16.91 4.92
C ASP A 126 9.87 15.61 5.27
N ARG A 127 9.74 14.69 4.31
CA ARG A 127 9.06 13.40 4.49
C ARG A 127 9.97 12.18 4.42
N VAL A 128 11.24 12.33 4.09
CA VAL A 128 12.20 11.23 3.96
C VAL A 128 12.23 10.33 5.21
N GLN A 129 12.07 10.92 6.41
CA GLN A 129 12.01 10.18 7.67
C GLN A 129 10.76 9.31 7.84
N LEU A 130 9.73 9.47 6.99
CA LEU A 130 8.53 8.63 6.98
C LEU A 130 8.72 7.35 6.19
N ASN A 131 9.78 7.26 5.39
CA ASN A 131 10.09 6.07 4.61
C ASN A 131 10.41 4.89 5.53
N ILE A 132 9.93 3.70 5.16
CA ILE A 132 10.20 2.48 5.91
C ILE A 132 11.26 1.68 5.18
N CYS A 133 12.38 1.40 5.85
CA CYS A 133 13.40 0.49 5.38
C CYS A 133 13.16 -0.90 5.98
N TYR A 134 12.78 -1.88 5.15
CA TYR A 134 12.63 -3.28 5.58
C TYR A 134 13.95 -4.03 5.50
N ARG A 135 14.78 -3.70 4.52
CA ARG A 135 16.06 -4.35 4.28
C ARG A 135 17.01 -3.43 3.51
N ASN A 136 18.28 -3.47 3.88
CA ASN A 136 19.36 -2.73 3.20
C ASN A 136 20.67 -3.47 3.41
N GLU A 137 20.91 -4.50 2.62
CA GLU A 137 22.09 -5.36 2.69
C GLU A 137 23.07 -5.05 1.56
N ASN A 138 24.33 -5.37 1.77
CA ASN A 138 25.34 -5.24 0.73
C ASN A 138 25.19 -6.35 -0.31
N LEU A 139 24.90 -5.99 -1.56
CA LEU A 139 24.69 -6.94 -2.64
C LEU A 139 25.84 -7.94 -2.85
N LYS A 140 27.11 -7.52 -2.64
CA LYS A 140 28.27 -8.40 -2.76
C LYS A 140 28.28 -9.47 -1.67
N GLU A 141 27.89 -9.12 -0.44
CA GLU A 141 27.81 -10.09 0.65
C GLU A 141 26.65 -11.07 0.42
N VAL A 142 25.51 -10.61 -0.10
CA VAL A 142 24.40 -11.49 -0.51
C VAL A 142 24.84 -12.47 -1.60
N TYR A 143 25.67 -12.03 -2.55
CA TYR A 143 26.23 -12.93 -3.57
C TYR A 143 27.15 -13.99 -2.99
N LYS A 144 27.97 -13.65 -1.99
CA LYS A 144 28.81 -14.62 -1.27
C LYS A 144 27.93 -15.64 -0.54
N GLU A 145 26.97 -15.17 0.22
CA GLU A 145 25.99 -16.03 0.95
C GLU A 145 25.33 -17.05 0.01
N LEU A 146 24.88 -16.61 -1.15
CA LEU A 146 24.12 -17.46 -2.06
C LEU A 146 24.99 -18.39 -2.94
N PHE A 147 26.21 -17.97 -3.29
CA PHE A 147 26.91 -18.59 -4.42
C PHE A 147 28.34 -19.06 -4.12
N ASP A 148 28.97 -18.72 -2.99
CA ASP A 148 30.38 -19.09 -2.75
C ASP A 148 30.54 -20.61 -2.68
N ASP A 149 29.71 -21.32 -1.91
CA ASP A 149 29.74 -22.78 -1.83
C ASP A 149 29.54 -23.46 -3.20
N ALA A 150 28.63 -22.92 -4.00
CA ALA A 150 28.38 -23.45 -5.34
C ALA A 150 29.53 -23.15 -6.31
N THR A 151 30.17 -22.01 -6.12
CA THR A 151 31.37 -21.61 -6.89
C THR A 151 32.54 -22.53 -6.55
N GLU A 152 32.76 -22.85 -5.28
CA GLU A 152 33.78 -23.80 -4.85
C GLU A 152 33.54 -25.18 -5.43
N ARG A 153 32.34 -25.74 -5.30
CA ARG A 153 31.96 -27.01 -5.92
C ARG A 153 32.17 -27.01 -7.43
N TYR A 154 31.79 -25.93 -8.09
CA TYR A 154 31.98 -25.79 -9.55
C TYR A 154 33.46 -25.80 -9.96
N ASN A 155 34.33 -25.21 -9.16
CA ASN A 155 35.76 -25.05 -9.47
C ASN A 155 36.57 -26.35 -9.24
N VAL A 156 36.05 -27.30 -8.46
CA VAL A 156 36.73 -28.57 -8.21
C VAL A 156 37.07 -29.29 -9.55
N GLY A 157 38.32 -29.66 -9.73
CA GLY A 157 38.81 -30.35 -10.89
C GLY A 157 38.91 -29.52 -12.20
N LYS A 158 38.62 -28.22 -12.14
CA LYS A 158 38.74 -27.34 -13.34
C LYS A 158 40.13 -26.72 -13.43
N ARG A 159 40.60 -26.59 -14.66
CA ARG A 159 41.81 -25.79 -14.94
C ARG A 159 41.60 -24.34 -14.46
N LYS A 160 42.66 -23.67 -14.03
CA LYS A 160 42.66 -22.32 -13.45
C LYS A 160 41.98 -21.29 -14.38
N ASP A 161 42.17 -21.38 -15.70
CA ASP A 161 41.55 -20.51 -16.68
C ASP A 161 40.02 -20.70 -16.82
N ARG A 162 39.46 -21.78 -16.32
CA ARG A 162 38.03 -22.10 -16.31
C ARG A 162 37.33 -21.96 -14.96
N GLN A 163 38.11 -21.66 -13.94
CA GLN A 163 37.56 -21.41 -12.59
C GLN A 163 36.89 -20.03 -12.52
N ILE A 164 35.91 -19.93 -11.67
CA ILE A 164 35.23 -18.67 -11.32
C ILE A 164 35.89 -18.15 -10.04
N ALA A 165 36.65 -17.07 -10.16
CA ALA A 165 37.29 -16.44 -9.00
C ALA A 165 36.31 -15.62 -8.15
N ASN A 166 35.33 -14.97 -8.80
CA ASN A 166 34.32 -14.16 -8.15
C ASN A 166 33.04 -14.22 -8.98
N TYR A 167 31.96 -14.79 -8.41
CA TYR A 167 30.72 -14.97 -9.17
C TYR A 167 29.96 -13.64 -9.36
N TYR A 168 30.00 -12.72 -8.41
CA TYR A 168 29.44 -11.38 -8.57
C TYR A 168 30.05 -10.67 -9.78
N GLU A 169 31.39 -10.64 -9.88
CA GLU A 169 32.08 -10.00 -10.99
C GLU A 169 31.78 -10.69 -12.33
N LYS A 170 31.64 -12.01 -12.32
CA LYS A 170 31.25 -12.77 -13.50
C LYS A 170 29.87 -12.36 -14.03
N ILE A 171 28.88 -12.20 -13.14
CA ILE A 171 27.54 -11.74 -13.54
C ILE A 171 27.59 -10.27 -13.96
N ARG A 172 28.29 -9.40 -13.20
CA ARG A 172 28.43 -7.98 -13.52
C ARG A 172 29.01 -7.72 -14.91
N GLN A 173 29.97 -8.52 -15.33
CA GLN A 173 30.62 -8.42 -16.65
C GLN A 173 29.84 -9.18 -17.73
N GLY A 174 28.94 -10.05 -17.35
CA GLY A 174 28.10 -10.82 -18.25
C GLY A 174 26.98 -9.99 -18.87
N LYS A 175 26.42 -10.50 -19.98
CA LYS A 175 25.28 -9.86 -20.68
C LYS A 175 23.98 -10.66 -20.59
N GLN A 176 24.00 -11.84 -19.98
CA GLN A 176 22.87 -12.76 -19.98
C GLN A 176 21.94 -12.56 -18.77
N GLU A 177 22.52 -12.27 -17.60
CA GLU A 177 21.78 -12.10 -16.35
C GLU A 177 22.13 -10.74 -15.75
N LYS A 178 21.16 -10.11 -15.09
CA LYS A 178 21.38 -8.91 -14.27
C LYS A 178 21.85 -9.33 -12.88
N LEU A 179 22.60 -8.45 -12.19
CA LEU A 179 22.99 -8.69 -10.80
C LEU A 179 21.78 -8.85 -9.88
N PHE A 180 20.74 -8.07 -10.11
CA PHE A 180 19.48 -8.10 -9.36
C PHE A 180 18.35 -7.53 -10.22
N HIS A 181 17.15 -7.67 -9.74
CA HIS A 181 15.95 -7.08 -10.32
C HIS A 181 15.21 -6.27 -9.26
N GLU A 182 14.50 -5.26 -9.71
CA GLU A 182 13.59 -4.46 -8.89
C GLU A 182 12.16 -4.64 -9.36
N VAL A 183 11.24 -4.71 -8.43
CA VAL A 183 9.81 -4.56 -8.68
C VAL A 183 9.25 -3.46 -7.79
N ILE A 184 8.33 -2.67 -8.35
CA ILE A 184 7.68 -1.57 -7.65
C ILE A 184 6.18 -1.88 -7.59
N PHE A 185 5.59 -1.84 -6.38
CA PHE A 185 4.16 -1.96 -6.17
C PHE A 185 3.56 -0.67 -5.64
N GLN A 186 2.40 -0.29 -6.18
CA GLN A 186 1.66 0.91 -5.80
C GLN A 186 0.16 0.64 -5.87
N ILE A 187 -0.60 1.29 -4.97
CA ILE A 187 -2.06 1.31 -4.96
C ILE A 187 -2.52 2.71 -5.31
N GLY A 188 -3.43 2.81 -6.30
CA GLY A 188 -3.94 4.10 -6.76
C GLY A 188 -2.89 4.98 -7.41
N ASN A 189 -3.16 6.27 -7.38
CA ASN A 189 -2.30 7.30 -7.95
C ASN A 189 -2.31 8.57 -7.09
N ARG A 190 -1.66 9.64 -7.57
CA ARG A 190 -1.56 10.94 -6.89
C ARG A 190 -2.92 11.58 -6.57
N GLU A 191 -3.96 11.30 -7.36
CA GLU A 191 -5.27 11.94 -7.20
C GLU A 191 -6.11 11.28 -6.11
N ASP A 192 -5.90 9.97 -5.89
CA ASP A 192 -6.78 9.15 -5.07
C ASP A 192 -6.09 8.42 -3.90
N MET A 193 -4.74 8.38 -3.88
CA MET A 193 -3.92 7.77 -2.83
C MET A 193 -2.68 8.62 -2.50
N ALA A 194 -2.82 9.95 -2.49
CA ALA A 194 -1.69 10.85 -2.22
C ALA A 194 -1.10 10.65 -0.83
N VAL A 195 0.23 10.78 -0.72
CA VAL A 195 0.92 10.78 0.58
C VAL A 195 0.38 11.90 1.48
N GLY A 196 0.18 11.60 2.76
CA GLY A 196 -0.35 12.52 3.76
C GLY A 196 -1.88 12.62 3.83
N THR A 197 -2.61 11.92 2.95
CA THR A 197 -4.07 11.77 3.05
C THR A 197 -4.43 10.52 3.86
N LEU A 198 -5.71 10.39 4.25
CA LEU A 198 -6.20 9.18 4.92
C LEU A 198 -6.10 7.96 4.00
N GLU A 199 -6.41 8.14 2.73
CA GLU A 199 -6.35 7.10 1.70
C GLU A 199 -4.88 6.69 1.44
N GLY A 200 -3.95 7.65 1.36
CA GLY A 200 -2.52 7.39 1.26
C GLY A 200 -1.98 6.61 2.46
N ASN A 201 -2.41 6.96 3.68
CA ASN A 201 -2.03 6.21 4.89
C ASN A 201 -2.60 4.78 4.88
N LEU A 202 -3.78 4.59 4.29
CA LEU A 202 -4.34 3.25 4.09
C LEU A 202 -3.50 2.45 3.09
N ALA A 203 -3.05 3.06 1.98
CA ALA A 203 -2.15 2.41 1.03
C ALA A 203 -0.83 2.01 1.70
N VAL A 204 -0.24 2.87 2.55
CA VAL A 204 0.95 2.53 3.36
C VAL A 204 0.71 1.27 4.19
N LYS A 205 -0.42 1.20 4.90
CA LYS A 205 -0.77 0.06 5.75
C LYS A 205 -0.89 -1.24 4.94
N VAL A 206 -1.54 -1.20 3.80
CA VAL A 206 -1.73 -2.36 2.92
C VAL A 206 -0.39 -2.83 2.34
N LEU A 207 0.44 -1.90 1.87
CA LEU A 207 1.78 -2.21 1.33
C LEU A 207 2.72 -2.78 2.41
N ASP A 208 2.64 -2.26 3.64
CA ASP A 208 3.39 -2.80 4.79
C ASP A 208 2.97 -4.24 5.10
N GLU A 209 1.66 -4.51 5.13
CA GLU A 209 1.13 -5.86 5.36
C GLU A 209 1.55 -6.83 4.24
N TYR A 210 1.47 -6.40 2.98
CA TYR A 210 1.90 -7.17 1.83
C TYR A 210 3.39 -7.58 1.91
N MET A 211 4.25 -6.66 2.36
CA MET A 211 5.70 -6.92 2.43
C MET A 211 6.06 -7.97 3.48
N LYS A 212 5.32 -8.10 4.57
CA LYS A 212 5.63 -9.02 5.69
C LYS A 212 5.85 -10.46 5.25
N ASP A 213 5.05 -10.94 4.30
CA ASP A 213 5.12 -12.31 3.80
C ASP A 213 5.79 -12.44 2.42
N PHE A 214 6.29 -11.34 1.84
CA PHE A 214 6.85 -11.35 0.48
C PHE A 214 7.98 -12.37 0.31
N GLN A 215 8.98 -12.36 1.18
CA GLN A 215 10.12 -13.28 1.08
C GLN A 215 9.70 -14.74 1.27
N LYS A 216 8.69 -15.01 2.10
CA LYS A 216 8.17 -16.36 2.32
C LYS A 216 7.42 -16.89 1.09
N ARG A 217 6.65 -16.02 0.42
CA ARG A 217 5.97 -16.37 -0.85
C ARG A 217 6.96 -16.56 -1.99
N ASN A 218 8.09 -15.84 -1.95
CA ASN A 218 9.08 -15.76 -3.02
C ASN A 218 10.46 -16.27 -2.56
N PRO A 219 10.61 -17.55 -2.14
CA PRO A 219 11.86 -18.06 -1.56
C PRO A 219 13.04 -18.06 -2.53
N THR A 220 12.81 -18.08 -3.84
CA THR A 220 13.84 -18.04 -4.89
C THR A 220 14.23 -16.62 -5.33
N LEU A 221 13.58 -15.61 -4.76
CA LEU A 221 13.86 -14.19 -4.97
C LEU A 221 14.43 -13.61 -3.67
N ARG A 222 15.76 -13.69 -3.47
CA ARG A 222 16.44 -13.20 -2.26
C ARG A 222 16.39 -11.68 -2.20
N VAL A 223 15.45 -11.13 -1.42
CA VAL A 223 15.36 -9.67 -1.19
C VAL A 223 16.56 -9.21 -0.39
N PHE A 224 17.25 -8.17 -0.84
CA PHE A 224 18.40 -7.56 -0.17
C PHE A 224 18.23 -6.07 0.10
N SER A 225 17.35 -5.40 -0.64
CA SER A 225 17.00 -4.00 -0.45
C SER A 225 15.50 -3.85 -0.62
N CYS A 226 14.84 -3.18 0.33
CA CYS A 226 13.41 -2.94 0.24
C CYS A 226 13.01 -1.70 1.04
N TYR A 227 12.29 -0.79 0.38
CA TYR A 227 11.85 0.48 0.94
C TYR A 227 10.39 0.76 0.57
N LEU A 228 9.62 1.22 1.55
CA LEU A 228 8.31 1.83 1.32
C LEU A 228 8.48 3.34 1.37
N HIS A 229 8.37 3.99 0.23
CA HIS A 229 8.50 5.43 0.11
C HIS A 229 7.19 6.13 0.42
N GLN A 230 7.28 7.19 1.24
CA GLN A 230 6.19 8.08 1.63
C GLN A 230 6.56 9.55 1.42
N ASP A 231 7.61 9.80 0.71
CA ASP A 231 8.22 11.12 0.44
C ASP A 231 8.06 11.57 -1.02
N GLU A 232 7.30 10.84 -1.81
CA GLU A 232 6.91 11.20 -3.17
C GLU A 232 5.39 11.44 -3.25
N ALA A 233 4.83 11.49 -4.47
CA ALA A 233 3.42 11.81 -4.66
C ALA A 233 2.45 10.75 -4.09
N THR A 234 2.81 9.46 -4.21
CA THR A 234 1.98 8.33 -3.83
C THR A 234 2.83 7.28 -3.10
N PRO A 235 2.34 6.64 -2.02
CA PRO A 235 3.09 5.58 -1.36
C PRO A 235 3.36 4.42 -2.33
N HIS A 236 4.60 3.95 -2.38
CA HIS A 236 5.00 2.83 -3.22
C HIS A 236 6.15 2.06 -2.62
N LEU A 237 6.21 0.77 -2.95
CA LEU A 237 7.14 -0.19 -2.39
C LEU A 237 8.17 -0.59 -3.43
N HIS A 238 9.45 -0.32 -3.18
CA HIS A 238 10.58 -0.80 -3.97
C HIS A 238 11.12 -2.08 -3.37
N ILE A 239 11.22 -3.15 -4.16
CA ILE A 239 11.73 -4.45 -3.72
C ILE A 239 12.84 -4.88 -4.68
N ASP A 240 14.09 -4.85 -4.21
CA ASP A 240 15.27 -5.30 -4.93
C ASP A 240 15.64 -6.72 -4.51
N PHE A 241 15.79 -7.63 -5.47
CA PHE A 241 16.06 -9.03 -5.19
C PHE A 241 17.04 -9.67 -6.16
N VAL A 242 17.79 -10.66 -5.67
CA VAL A 242 18.61 -11.56 -6.48
C VAL A 242 17.80 -12.82 -6.77
N PRO A 243 17.43 -13.07 -8.03
CA PRO A 243 16.75 -14.30 -8.40
C PRO A 243 17.77 -15.44 -8.53
N TYR A 244 17.51 -16.56 -7.88
CA TYR A 244 18.42 -17.70 -7.92
C TYR A 244 17.70 -19.04 -8.02
N VAL A 245 18.40 -20.03 -8.53
CA VAL A 245 17.94 -21.41 -8.59
C VAL A 245 19.00 -22.32 -7.98
N THR A 246 18.56 -23.32 -7.26
CA THR A 246 19.39 -24.39 -6.69
C THR A 246 19.19 -25.71 -7.42
N ASN A 247 20.09 -26.64 -7.24
CA ASN A 247 20.02 -28.00 -7.82
C ASN A 247 19.88 -28.02 -9.34
N TRP A 248 20.44 -27.00 -10.03
CA TRP A 248 20.43 -26.93 -11.48
C TRP A 248 21.20 -28.11 -12.08
N LYS A 249 20.55 -28.87 -12.99
CA LYS A 249 21.13 -30.07 -13.64
C LYS A 249 21.78 -29.77 -14.99
N GLY A 250 21.66 -28.55 -15.49
CA GLY A 250 22.27 -28.15 -16.75
C GLY A 250 23.74 -27.76 -16.63
N LYS A 251 24.30 -27.21 -17.72
CA LYS A 251 25.68 -26.70 -17.71
C LYS A 251 25.83 -25.52 -16.75
N GLY A 252 26.92 -25.46 -16.01
CA GLY A 252 27.28 -24.36 -15.12
C GLY A 252 27.28 -24.78 -13.65
N MET A 253 27.01 -23.81 -12.78
CA MET A 253 26.91 -24.04 -11.34
C MET A 253 25.54 -24.64 -10.98
N ASP A 254 25.51 -25.45 -9.91
CA ASP A 254 24.28 -26.05 -9.39
C ASP A 254 23.37 -25.03 -8.70
N THR A 255 23.97 -23.96 -8.17
CA THR A 255 23.26 -22.78 -7.68
C THR A 255 23.74 -21.57 -8.46
N ARG A 256 22.79 -20.84 -9.07
CA ARG A 256 23.12 -19.76 -9.99
C ARG A 256 22.03 -18.70 -10.07
N VAL A 257 22.41 -17.49 -10.50
CA VAL A 257 21.46 -16.44 -10.85
C VAL A 257 20.69 -16.85 -12.10
N SER A 258 19.37 -16.78 -12.04
CA SER A 258 18.49 -16.89 -13.18
C SER A 258 17.06 -16.47 -12.83
N LEU A 259 16.59 -15.33 -13.35
CA LEU A 259 15.21 -14.89 -13.12
C LEU A 259 14.21 -15.92 -13.66
N LYS A 260 14.40 -16.36 -14.89
CA LYS A 260 13.50 -17.32 -15.53
C LYS A 260 13.34 -18.61 -14.72
N GLN A 261 14.46 -19.20 -14.27
CA GLN A 261 14.41 -20.48 -13.53
C GLN A 261 13.91 -20.29 -12.10
N ALA A 262 14.23 -19.16 -11.46
CA ALA A 262 13.70 -18.80 -10.14
C ALA A 262 12.16 -18.72 -10.18
N LEU A 263 11.61 -18.04 -11.18
CA LEU A 263 10.15 -17.93 -11.35
C LEU A 263 9.49 -19.25 -11.74
N LYS A 264 10.16 -20.06 -12.59
CA LYS A 264 9.69 -21.42 -12.87
C LYS A 264 9.60 -22.30 -11.64
N SER A 265 10.56 -22.17 -10.72
CA SER A 265 10.55 -22.90 -9.44
C SER A 265 9.38 -22.47 -8.54
N LEU A 266 8.82 -21.25 -8.73
CA LEU A 266 7.61 -20.76 -8.08
C LEU A 266 6.31 -21.16 -8.79
N GLY A 267 6.42 -21.87 -9.95
CA GLY A 267 5.26 -22.36 -10.70
C GLY A 267 4.90 -21.55 -11.97
N PHE A 268 5.60 -20.46 -12.25
CA PHE A 268 5.33 -19.61 -13.41
C PHE A 268 6.08 -20.16 -14.65
N GLN A 269 5.34 -20.72 -15.61
CA GLN A 269 5.96 -21.42 -16.74
C GLN A 269 6.17 -20.53 -17.98
N GLY A 270 5.52 -19.37 -18.02
CA GLY A 270 5.44 -18.56 -19.22
C GLY A 270 4.66 -19.23 -20.35
N GLY A 271 4.31 -18.48 -21.34
CA GLY A 271 3.60 -18.98 -22.53
C GLY A 271 4.21 -18.41 -23.80
N ASN A 272 4.09 -17.13 -24.01
CA ASN A 272 4.59 -16.43 -25.18
C ASN A 272 5.32 -15.14 -24.78
N LYS A 273 5.72 -14.31 -25.76
CA LYS A 273 6.46 -13.06 -25.49
C LYS A 273 5.70 -12.02 -24.63
N HIS A 274 4.36 -12.13 -24.54
CA HIS A 274 3.51 -11.24 -23.75
C HIS A 274 3.05 -11.89 -22.45
N ASP A 275 3.17 -13.21 -22.33
CA ASP A 275 2.84 -14.00 -21.15
C ASP A 275 4.10 -14.72 -20.66
N THR A 276 5.08 -13.95 -20.23
CA THR A 276 6.36 -14.46 -19.72
C THR A 276 6.19 -14.91 -18.25
N GLU A 277 7.14 -15.69 -17.78
CA GLU A 277 7.23 -16.08 -16.36
C GLU A 277 7.16 -14.85 -15.45
N LEU A 278 7.81 -13.76 -15.86
CA LEU A 278 7.84 -12.50 -15.12
C LEU A 278 6.47 -11.81 -15.08
N ASN A 279 5.78 -11.75 -16.23
CA ASN A 279 4.45 -11.14 -16.29
C ASN A 279 3.42 -11.92 -15.48
N GLN A 280 3.48 -13.27 -15.53
CA GLN A 280 2.63 -14.15 -14.73
C GLN A 280 2.87 -13.92 -13.24
N TRP A 281 4.14 -13.84 -12.81
CA TRP A 281 4.50 -13.58 -11.43
C TRP A 281 4.03 -12.20 -10.94
N ILE A 282 4.26 -11.12 -11.72
CA ILE A 282 3.81 -9.77 -11.37
C ILE A 282 2.28 -9.74 -11.23
N ASN A 283 1.55 -10.37 -12.13
CA ASN A 283 0.09 -10.43 -12.06
C ASN A 283 -0.37 -11.19 -10.81
N HIS A 284 0.26 -12.31 -10.49
CA HIS A 284 -0.01 -13.05 -9.26
C HIS A 284 0.25 -12.21 -8.00
N GLU A 285 1.38 -11.51 -7.92
CA GLU A 285 1.68 -10.65 -6.76
C GLU A 285 0.72 -9.45 -6.67
N LYS A 286 0.20 -8.93 -7.80
CA LYS A 286 -0.88 -7.94 -7.80
C LYS A 286 -2.19 -8.51 -7.26
N GLU A 287 -2.52 -9.76 -7.55
CA GLU A 287 -3.68 -10.46 -7.00
C GLU A 287 -3.54 -10.64 -5.48
N VAL A 288 -2.36 -11.04 -4.99
CA VAL A 288 -2.07 -11.13 -3.55
C VAL A 288 -2.24 -9.76 -2.88
N LEU A 289 -1.69 -8.71 -3.48
CA LEU A 289 -1.85 -7.34 -2.96
C LEU A 289 -3.32 -6.91 -2.97
N ALA A 290 -4.09 -7.28 -4.01
CA ALA A 290 -5.52 -6.99 -4.10
C ALA A 290 -6.35 -7.66 -3.01
N GLU A 291 -6.03 -8.91 -2.66
CA GLU A 291 -6.73 -9.61 -1.56
C GLU A 291 -6.46 -8.95 -0.20
N ILE A 292 -5.24 -8.50 0.05
CA ILE A 292 -4.92 -7.72 1.25
C ILE A 292 -5.66 -6.37 1.22
N ALA A 293 -5.62 -5.65 0.10
CA ALA A 293 -6.29 -4.38 -0.08
C ALA A 293 -7.81 -4.48 0.16
N LYS A 294 -8.43 -5.56 -0.30
CA LYS A 294 -9.85 -5.86 -0.10
C LYS A 294 -10.23 -6.00 1.39
N GLN A 295 -9.36 -6.57 2.22
CA GLN A 295 -9.57 -6.66 3.66
C GLN A 295 -9.61 -5.26 4.32
N HIS A 296 -9.01 -4.28 3.68
CA HIS A 296 -8.98 -2.87 4.06
C HIS A 296 -10.02 -2.00 3.33
N GLY A 297 -11.00 -2.62 2.62
CA GLY A 297 -12.05 -1.90 1.91
C GLY A 297 -11.62 -1.29 0.57
N ILE A 298 -10.48 -1.72 0.02
CA ILE A 298 -10.01 -1.30 -1.31
C ILE A 298 -10.32 -2.43 -2.31
N GLU A 299 -11.14 -2.16 -3.30
CA GLU A 299 -11.43 -3.06 -4.41
C GLU A 299 -10.52 -2.74 -5.60
N TRP A 300 -9.88 -3.76 -6.17
CA TRP A 300 -8.99 -3.57 -7.31
C TRP A 300 -9.78 -3.23 -8.58
N GLU A 301 -9.52 -2.04 -9.13
CA GLU A 301 -10.03 -1.60 -10.42
C GLU A 301 -9.02 -1.99 -11.53
N GLN A 302 -9.43 -2.93 -12.37
CA GLN A 302 -8.64 -3.34 -13.53
C GLN A 302 -9.06 -2.49 -14.76
N LYS A 303 -8.27 -1.46 -15.09
CA LYS A 303 -8.56 -0.59 -16.24
C LYS A 303 -8.27 -1.24 -17.60
N GLY A 304 -7.56 -2.38 -17.62
CA GLY A 304 -7.16 -3.06 -18.87
C GLY A 304 -6.18 -2.27 -19.74
N THR A 305 -5.66 -1.16 -19.23
CA THR A 305 -4.67 -0.34 -19.92
C THR A 305 -3.26 -0.87 -19.61
N HIS A 306 -2.44 -1.03 -20.64
CA HIS A 306 -1.00 -1.26 -20.49
C HIS A 306 -0.27 0.08 -20.63
N GLU A 307 -0.42 0.94 -19.63
CA GLU A 307 0.33 2.20 -19.62
C GLU A 307 1.81 1.90 -19.36
N GLU A 308 2.68 2.36 -20.27
CA GLU A 308 4.12 2.29 -20.05
C GLU A 308 4.48 3.19 -18.86
N HIS A 309 5.28 2.64 -17.95
CA HIS A 309 5.88 3.45 -16.88
C HIS A 309 6.86 4.42 -17.52
N LEU A 310 6.47 5.70 -17.50
CA LEU A 310 7.34 6.77 -17.94
C LEU A 310 8.24 7.19 -16.77
N ASP A 311 9.53 7.40 -17.03
CA ASP A 311 10.37 8.12 -16.09
C ASP A 311 9.87 9.56 -15.91
N VAL A 312 10.32 10.24 -14.85
CA VAL A 312 9.88 11.60 -14.48
C VAL A 312 10.01 12.59 -15.63
N TYR A 313 11.06 12.47 -16.45
CA TYR A 313 11.30 13.35 -17.61
C TYR A 313 10.26 13.10 -18.71
N ASN A 314 10.03 11.86 -19.07
CA ASN A 314 9.08 11.47 -20.12
C ASN A 314 7.63 11.71 -19.66
N PHE A 315 7.31 11.52 -18.37
CA PHE A 315 6.01 11.87 -17.81
C PHE A 315 5.75 13.37 -17.92
N LYS A 316 6.68 14.22 -17.49
CA LYS A 316 6.57 15.69 -17.63
C LYS A 316 6.46 16.13 -19.09
N LYS A 317 7.07 15.43 -20.02
CA LYS A 317 6.98 15.70 -21.46
C LYS A 317 5.62 15.30 -22.04
N LYS A 318 4.98 14.25 -21.51
CA LYS A 318 3.63 13.82 -21.93
C LYS A 318 2.53 14.78 -21.43
N GLU A 319 2.75 15.43 -20.28
CA GLU A 319 1.81 16.38 -19.66
C GLU A 319 1.90 17.81 -20.23
N ARG A 320 2.89 18.12 -21.06
CA ARG A 320 3.04 19.41 -21.78
C ARG A 320 2.38 19.36 -23.15
#